data_6e14935f9419fd3a46a51e5676978291
#
_entry.id   6e14935f9419fd3a46a51e5676978291
#
_cell.length_a   1.000
_cell.length_b   1.000
_cell.length_c   1.000
_cell.angle_alpha   90.00
_cell.angle_beta   90.00
_cell.angle_gamma   90.00
#
_symmetry.space_group_name_H-M   'P 1'
#
loop_
_entity.id
_entity.type
_entity.pdbx_description
1 polymer ?
#
loop_
_entity_poly.entity_id
_entity_poly.type
_entity_poly.pdbx_seq_one_letter_code
_entity_poly.pdbx_strand_id
1 'polypeptide(L)'
;NENVNVAILANKSSTARDILGRLQLGYEHLPKWLQQGVISWNKGSLELENGSSMLAASTSGSAIRGGSFNIIFLDEFAYVPSNVAEEFFSSVYPTISSGKTTKVMIVSTPHGMNMFYKLWTDAENSRNDYIPLEVHWSEVPGRDEKWKEETIRNTSEQQFKTEFECEFLGSINTLINPSKLKTLTYHDPIQTNAGLELFEQPIKDKTYMLTADVARGTNNDYSAFLVFDVTQVPYRVVAKYRDNEIKPLMFPQKIHTVAQAYNQAFVLVEVNDIGEQVANALQFDLEYDNLMMASMRGRSGQVLGGGFSGGRAQLGVRTTKAVKRVGCSNLKQLIESDKIIIQDIDTISELSTFIVKGKSWEADTGCNDDLVACLFLFAWSIDQTYFKELTDSDIRQRMFRDQQEQLEQDMAPFGFIDNGIDEPDVQVDEYGTKWTTVQRDYKSDW
;
A
#
# COMPACT_ATOMS: atom_id res chain seq x y z
N ASN A 1 -24.52 -37.74 -4.78
CA ASN A 1 -24.50 -36.79 -5.89
C ASN A 1 -23.61 -37.35 -7.01
N GLU A 2 -23.96 -37.10 -8.26
CA GLU A 2 -23.20 -37.47 -9.45
C GLU A 2 -22.54 -36.22 -10.03
N ASN A 3 -21.42 -36.38 -10.74
CA ASN A 3 -20.72 -35.33 -11.44
C ASN A 3 -20.25 -34.16 -10.53
N VAL A 4 -19.73 -34.51 -9.34
CA VAL A 4 -19.20 -33.54 -8.39
C VAL A 4 -17.69 -33.44 -8.55
N ASN A 5 -17.19 -32.30 -8.98
CA ASN A 5 -15.77 -32.03 -9.11
C ASN A 5 -15.26 -31.21 -7.92
N VAL A 6 -14.21 -31.68 -7.28
CA VAL A 6 -13.59 -31.06 -6.11
C VAL A 6 -12.13 -30.69 -6.42
N ALA A 7 -11.75 -29.46 -6.17
CA ALA A 7 -10.36 -29.04 -6.15
C ALA A 7 -9.88 -28.91 -4.70
N ILE A 8 -8.78 -29.57 -4.37
CA ILE A 8 -8.08 -29.49 -3.09
C ILE A 8 -6.76 -28.80 -3.34
N LEU A 9 -6.63 -27.60 -2.83
CA LEU A 9 -5.47 -26.74 -3.03
C LEU A 9 -4.82 -26.41 -1.67
N ALA A 10 -3.51 -26.40 -1.61
CA ALA A 10 -2.77 -26.03 -0.42
C ALA A 10 -1.52 -25.19 -0.81
N ASN A 11 -0.88 -24.58 0.18
CA ASN A 11 0.38 -23.86 -0.04
C ASN A 11 1.47 -24.76 -0.65
N LYS A 12 1.44 -26.07 -0.37
CA LYS A 12 2.35 -27.08 -0.93
C LYS A 12 1.59 -28.24 -1.55
N SER A 13 2.07 -28.76 -2.68
CA SER A 13 1.47 -29.92 -3.35
C SER A 13 1.48 -31.19 -2.48
N SER A 14 2.45 -31.35 -1.57
CA SER A 14 2.48 -32.46 -0.60
C SER A 14 1.29 -32.39 0.34
N THR A 15 0.99 -31.22 0.92
CA THR A 15 -0.14 -31.01 1.83
C THR A 15 -1.47 -31.32 1.14
N ALA A 16 -1.68 -30.83 -0.09
CA ALA A 16 -2.88 -31.12 -0.86
C ALA A 16 -3.07 -32.64 -1.10
N ARG A 17 -1.97 -33.34 -1.42
CA ARG A 17 -2.00 -34.79 -1.60
C ARG A 17 -2.27 -35.56 -0.32
N ASP A 18 -1.77 -35.07 0.81
CA ASP A 18 -2.04 -35.69 2.12
C ASP A 18 -3.53 -35.58 2.48
N ILE A 19 -4.17 -34.46 2.16
CA ILE A 19 -5.62 -34.29 2.33
C ILE A 19 -6.40 -35.27 1.42
N LEU A 20 -6.01 -35.35 0.14
CA LEU A 20 -6.61 -36.32 -0.78
C LEU A 20 -6.41 -37.76 -0.26
N GLY A 21 -5.22 -38.10 0.26
CA GLY A 21 -4.94 -39.41 0.84
C GLY A 21 -5.83 -39.74 2.02
N ARG A 22 -6.19 -38.78 2.88
CA ARG A 22 -7.18 -38.98 3.97
C ARG A 22 -8.58 -39.26 3.44
N LEU A 23 -8.99 -38.58 2.35
CA LEU A 23 -10.28 -38.86 1.70
C LEU A 23 -10.27 -40.23 1.03
N GLN A 24 -9.16 -40.63 0.41
CA GLN A 24 -8.97 -41.97 -0.15
C GLN A 24 -9.06 -43.05 0.94
N LEU A 25 -8.40 -42.81 2.08
CA LEU A 25 -8.52 -43.72 3.25
C LEU A 25 -9.95 -43.81 3.76
N GLY A 26 -10.65 -42.68 3.88
CA GLY A 26 -12.07 -42.65 4.25
C GLY A 26 -12.92 -43.44 3.28
N TYR A 27 -12.68 -43.33 1.97
CA TYR A 27 -13.36 -44.10 0.95
C TYR A 27 -13.13 -45.64 1.12
N GLU A 28 -11.89 -46.06 1.38
CA GLU A 28 -11.54 -47.46 1.59
C GLU A 28 -12.27 -48.07 2.80
N HIS A 29 -12.56 -47.27 3.84
CA HIS A 29 -13.29 -47.68 5.04
C HIS A 29 -14.81 -47.68 4.88
N LEU A 30 -15.35 -47.18 3.76
CA LEU A 30 -16.77 -47.27 3.49
C LEU A 30 -17.20 -48.75 3.30
N PRO A 31 -18.40 -49.14 3.73
CA PRO A 31 -18.97 -50.41 3.35
C PRO A 31 -18.98 -50.60 1.84
N LYS A 32 -18.73 -51.84 1.35
CA LYS A 32 -18.59 -52.10 -0.09
C LYS A 32 -19.79 -51.63 -0.93
N TRP A 33 -20.98 -51.68 -0.37
CA TRP A 33 -22.19 -51.24 -1.05
C TRP A 33 -22.33 -49.73 -1.19
N LEU A 34 -21.53 -48.92 -0.44
CA LEU A 34 -21.44 -47.47 -0.57
C LEU A 34 -20.26 -47.02 -1.47
N GLN A 35 -19.30 -47.92 -1.74
CA GLN A 35 -18.16 -47.58 -2.61
C GLN A 35 -18.61 -47.52 -4.06
N GLN A 36 -18.43 -46.34 -4.69
CA GLN A 36 -18.59 -46.16 -6.12
C GLN A 36 -17.47 -46.87 -6.87
N GLY A 37 -17.68 -47.25 -8.14
CA GLY A 37 -16.58 -47.71 -9.00
C GLY A 37 -15.53 -46.62 -9.19
N VAL A 38 -14.26 -47.01 -9.32
CA VAL A 38 -13.13 -46.10 -9.45
C VAL A 38 -12.52 -46.20 -10.84
N ILE A 39 -12.43 -45.09 -11.54
CA ILE A 39 -11.80 -44.98 -12.86
C ILE A 39 -10.30 -44.69 -12.69
N SER A 40 -9.95 -43.74 -11.85
CA SER A 40 -8.58 -43.31 -11.62
C SER A 40 -8.31 -43.13 -10.12
N TRP A 41 -7.19 -43.65 -9.66
CA TRP A 41 -6.75 -43.59 -8.27
C TRP A 41 -5.26 -43.35 -8.21
N ASN A 42 -4.86 -42.12 -7.93
CA ASN A 42 -3.45 -41.77 -7.79
C ASN A 42 -3.24 -40.72 -6.67
N LYS A 43 -1.99 -40.36 -6.41
CA LYS A 43 -1.64 -39.41 -5.34
C LYS A 43 -2.13 -37.98 -5.58
N GLY A 44 -2.49 -37.61 -6.79
CA GLY A 44 -2.88 -36.26 -7.16
C GLY A 44 -4.32 -36.15 -7.63
N SER A 45 -5.00 -37.30 -7.92
CA SER A 45 -6.39 -37.30 -8.35
C SER A 45 -7.10 -38.58 -8.04
N LEU A 46 -8.43 -38.48 -7.89
CA LEU A 46 -9.38 -39.57 -7.77
C LEU A 46 -10.54 -39.29 -8.73
N GLU A 47 -10.91 -40.30 -9.53
CA GLU A 47 -12.06 -40.22 -10.43
C GLU A 47 -12.95 -41.44 -10.23
N LEU A 48 -14.24 -41.20 -10.10
CA LEU A 48 -15.27 -42.22 -9.81
C LEU A 48 -16.16 -42.45 -11.04
N GLU A 49 -16.72 -43.65 -11.15
CA GLU A 49 -17.59 -44.02 -12.29
C GLU A 49 -18.90 -43.20 -12.38
N ASN A 50 -19.29 -42.54 -11.28
CA ASN A 50 -20.44 -41.64 -11.28
C ASN A 50 -20.09 -40.22 -11.84
N GLY A 51 -18.94 -40.06 -12.48
CA GLY A 51 -18.47 -38.80 -13.04
C GLY A 51 -17.93 -37.80 -12.04
N SER A 52 -17.82 -38.17 -10.76
CA SER A 52 -17.23 -37.27 -9.74
C SER A 52 -15.71 -37.38 -9.72
N SER A 53 -15.02 -36.27 -9.54
CA SER A 53 -13.57 -36.24 -9.50
C SER A 53 -13.03 -35.35 -8.38
N MET A 54 -11.81 -35.66 -7.92
CA MET A 54 -11.05 -34.88 -6.95
C MET A 54 -9.65 -34.64 -7.51
N LEU A 55 -9.18 -33.39 -7.45
CA LEU A 55 -7.85 -32.96 -7.88
C LEU A 55 -7.13 -32.34 -6.69
N ALA A 56 -5.89 -32.76 -6.44
CA ALA A 56 -5.01 -32.17 -5.42
C ALA A 56 -3.80 -31.50 -6.06
N ALA A 57 -3.64 -30.21 -5.84
CA ALA A 57 -2.54 -29.41 -6.39
C ALA A 57 -2.05 -28.33 -5.40
N SER A 58 -0.92 -27.69 -5.69
CA SER A 58 -0.53 -26.46 -5.00
C SER A 58 -1.37 -25.30 -5.49
N THR A 59 -1.65 -24.35 -4.60
CA THR A 59 -2.31 -23.09 -4.97
C THR A 59 -1.42 -22.33 -5.94
N SER A 60 -1.95 -22.04 -7.13
CA SER A 60 -1.29 -21.21 -8.17
C SER A 60 -2.34 -20.65 -9.12
N GLY A 61 -2.04 -19.56 -9.80
CA GLY A 61 -2.95 -18.93 -10.76
C GLY A 61 -3.41 -19.84 -11.92
N SER A 62 -2.70 -20.94 -12.18
CA SER A 62 -3.03 -21.92 -13.23
C SER A 62 -3.59 -23.25 -12.71
N ALA A 63 -3.58 -23.50 -11.40
CA ALA A 63 -3.85 -24.83 -10.80
C ALA A 63 -5.19 -25.43 -11.20
N ILE A 64 -6.23 -24.60 -11.33
CA ILE A 64 -7.59 -25.03 -11.68
C ILE A 64 -8.18 -24.25 -12.87
N ARG A 65 -7.32 -23.56 -13.62
CA ARG A 65 -7.72 -22.77 -14.80
C ARG A 65 -8.30 -23.69 -15.87
N GLY A 66 -9.49 -23.35 -16.37
CA GLY A 66 -10.17 -24.13 -17.42
C GLY A 66 -10.94 -25.34 -16.89
N GLY A 67 -10.88 -25.63 -15.58
CA GLY A 67 -11.72 -26.66 -14.94
C GLY A 67 -13.05 -26.09 -14.44
N SER A 68 -14.05 -26.96 -14.32
CA SER A 68 -15.33 -26.64 -13.66
C SER A 68 -15.42 -27.41 -12.35
N PHE A 69 -15.52 -26.70 -11.23
CA PHE A 69 -15.53 -27.32 -9.89
C PHE A 69 -16.79 -26.92 -9.13
N ASN A 70 -17.35 -27.90 -8.41
CA ASN A 70 -18.47 -27.69 -7.49
C ASN A 70 -17.99 -27.27 -6.10
N ILE A 71 -16.80 -27.76 -5.71
CA ILE A 71 -16.19 -27.46 -4.42
C ILE A 71 -14.71 -27.12 -4.65
N ILE A 72 -14.28 -26.01 -4.09
CA ILE A 72 -12.87 -25.60 -4.03
C ILE A 72 -12.51 -25.51 -2.56
N PHE A 73 -11.54 -26.31 -2.14
CA PHE A 73 -11.01 -26.33 -0.80
C PHE A 73 -9.57 -25.80 -0.81
N LEU A 74 -9.34 -24.70 -0.09
CA LEU A 74 -8.06 -24.04 0.06
C LEU A 74 -7.55 -24.24 1.48
N ASP A 75 -6.46 -24.98 1.64
CA ASP A 75 -5.83 -25.26 2.92
C ASP A 75 -4.56 -24.43 3.10
N GLU A 76 -4.31 -24.01 4.34
CA GLU A 76 -3.15 -23.17 4.70
C GLU A 76 -3.05 -21.90 3.82
N PHE A 77 -4.20 -21.28 3.54
CA PHE A 77 -4.25 -20.17 2.58
C PHE A 77 -3.47 -18.95 3.05
N ALA A 78 -3.38 -18.67 4.36
CA ALA A 78 -2.58 -17.58 4.90
C ALA A 78 -1.07 -17.74 4.63
N TYR A 79 -0.60 -18.94 4.29
CA TYR A 79 0.81 -19.23 3.96
C TYR A 79 1.10 -19.23 2.45
N VAL A 80 0.11 -18.91 1.63
CA VAL A 80 0.30 -18.72 0.19
C VAL A 80 0.94 -17.33 -0.04
N PRO A 81 2.02 -17.23 -0.82
CA PRO A 81 2.62 -15.94 -1.14
C PRO A 81 1.61 -14.96 -1.72
N SER A 82 1.71 -13.68 -1.34
CA SER A 82 0.70 -12.66 -1.68
C SER A 82 0.46 -12.53 -3.19
N ASN A 83 1.53 -12.51 -3.99
CA ASN A 83 1.44 -12.48 -5.45
C ASN A 83 0.68 -13.69 -6.03
N VAL A 84 0.92 -14.89 -5.48
CA VAL A 84 0.22 -16.12 -5.90
C VAL A 84 -1.23 -16.09 -5.48
N ALA A 85 -1.54 -15.59 -4.28
CA ALA A 85 -2.91 -15.44 -3.79
C ALA A 85 -3.71 -14.46 -4.65
N GLU A 86 -3.14 -13.31 -4.99
CA GLU A 86 -3.76 -12.31 -5.87
C GLU A 86 -4.00 -12.85 -7.28
N GLU A 87 -3.00 -13.49 -7.89
CA GLU A 87 -3.12 -14.13 -9.20
C GLU A 87 -4.19 -15.23 -9.19
N PHE A 88 -4.20 -16.05 -8.13
CA PHE A 88 -5.21 -17.10 -7.97
C PHE A 88 -6.62 -16.53 -7.94
N PHE A 89 -6.89 -15.53 -7.11
CA PHE A 89 -8.23 -14.93 -7.03
C PHE A 89 -8.62 -14.26 -8.34
N SER A 90 -7.74 -13.51 -8.99
CA SER A 90 -8.05 -12.84 -10.26
C SER A 90 -8.34 -13.84 -11.40
N SER A 91 -7.65 -14.99 -11.43
CA SER A 91 -7.82 -16.00 -12.48
C SER A 91 -8.92 -17.01 -12.21
N VAL A 92 -9.22 -17.31 -10.94
CA VAL A 92 -10.16 -18.37 -10.53
C VAL A 92 -11.54 -17.82 -10.17
N TYR A 93 -11.61 -16.61 -9.65
CA TYR A 93 -12.88 -15.99 -9.25
C TYR A 93 -13.92 -15.93 -10.38
N PRO A 94 -13.57 -15.61 -11.66
CA PRO A 94 -14.51 -15.68 -12.75
C PRO A 94 -15.12 -17.10 -12.97
N THR A 95 -14.31 -18.14 -12.70
CA THR A 95 -14.78 -19.53 -12.81
C THR A 95 -15.72 -19.86 -11.65
N ILE A 96 -15.43 -19.39 -10.44
CA ILE A 96 -16.29 -19.54 -9.27
C ILE A 96 -17.63 -18.83 -9.47
N SER A 97 -17.58 -17.57 -9.91
CA SER A 97 -18.77 -16.72 -10.10
C SER A 97 -19.70 -17.19 -11.22
N SER A 98 -19.20 -17.94 -12.20
CA SER A 98 -20.01 -18.51 -13.27
C SER A 98 -20.84 -19.72 -12.83
N GLY A 99 -20.46 -20.37 -11.73
CA GLY A 99 -21.14 -21.52 -11.16
C GLY A 99 -22.19 -21.12 -10.12
N LYS A 100 -23.48 -21.40 -10.38
CA LYS A 100 -24.57 -21.09 -9.43
C LYS A 100 -24.50 -21.86 -8.10
N THR A 101 -23.67 -22.91 -8.01
CA THR A 101 -23.62 -23.83 -6.86
C THR A 101 -22.19 -24.11 -6.38
N THR A 102 -21.20 -23.41 -6.89
CA THR A 102 -19.80 -23.59 -6.46
C THR A 102 -19.63 -23.12 -5.01
N LYS A 103 -19.04 -23.99 -4.17
CA LYS A 103 -18.70 -23.67 -2.79
C LYS A 103 -17.20 -23.52 -2.67
N VAL A 104 -16.77 -22.47 -2.02
CA VAL A 104 -15.36 -22.21 -1.69
C VAL A 104 -15.20 -22.30 -0.18
N MET A 105 -14.27 -23.13 0.26
CA MET A 105 -13.89 -23.28 1.67
C MET A 105 -12.42 -22.90 1.80
N ILE A 106 -12.13 -21.92 2.64
CA ILE A 106 -10.78 -21.42 2.90
C ILE A 106 -10.47 -21.71 4.36
N VAL A 107 -9.41 -22.46 4.61
CA VAL A 107 -8.98 -22.85 5.96
C VAL A 107 -7.53 -22.44 6.15
N SER A 108 -7.23 -21.83 7.28
CA SER A 108 -5.86 -21.54 7.69
C SER A 108 -5.78 -21.16 9.16
N THR A 109 -4.60 -21.28 9.76
CA THR A 109 -4.24 -20.47 10.92
C THR A 109 -3.80 -19.10 10.45
N PRO A 110 -3.94 -18.03 11.26
CA PRO A 110 -3.48 -16.69 10.91
C PRO A 110 -1.98 -16.64 10.61
N HIS A 111 -1.60 -15.87 9.60
CA HIS A 111 -0.19 -15.62 9.28
C HIS A 111 -0.03 -14.20 8.71
N GLY A 112 0.19 -13.24 9.60
CA GLY A 112 0.25 -11.83 9.23
C GLY A 112 -1.10 -11.25 8.78
N MET A 113 -1.08 -10.02 8.28
CA MET A 113 -2.26 -9.29 7.82
C MET A 113 -2.34 -9.31 6.29
N ASN A 114 -2.34 -10.51 5.72
CA ASN A 114 -2.34 -10.77 4.28
C ASN A 114 -3.76 -10.87 3.69
N MET A 115 -3.88 -11.45 2.47
CA MET A 115 -5.18 -11.62 1.81
C MET A 115 -6.18 -12.46 2.63
N PHE A 116 -5.72 -13.48 3.39
CA PHE A 116 -6.59 -14.25 4.27
C PHE A 116 -7.17 -13.37 5.39
N TYR A 117 -6.34 -12.52 6.00
CA TYR A 117 -6.79 -11.51 6.96
C TYR A 117 -7.84 -10.57 6.37
N LYS A 118 -7.60 -10.06 5.14
CA LYS A 118 -8.57 -9.20 4.44
C LYS A 118 -9.90 -9.91 4.23
N LEU A 119 -9.88 -11.14 3.69
CA LEU A 119 -11.10 -11.95 3.48
C LEU A 119 -11.84 -12.19 4.78
N TRP A 120 -11.13 -12.49 5.87
CA TRP A 120 -11.68 -12.71 7.19
C TRP A 120 -12.34 -11.44 7.74
N THR A 121 -11.61 -10.32 7.79
CA THR A 121 -12.10 -9.05 8.30
C THR A 121 -13.29 -8.53 7.50
N ASP A 122 -13.25 -8.70 6.17
CA ASP A 122 -14.37 -8.31 5.30
C ASP A 122 -15.60 -9.19 5.54
N ALA A 123 -15.43 -10.49 5.87
CA ALA A 123 -16.50 -11.38 6.24
C ALA A 123 -17.14 -11.01 7.60
N GLU A 124 -16.32 -10.72 8.61
CA GLU A 124 -16.78 -10.24 9.92
C GLU A 124 -17.58 -8.94 9.81
N ASN A 125 -17.18 -8.05 8.92
CA ASN A 125 -17.85 -6.78 8.66
C ASN A 125 -18.96 -6.86 7.58
N SER A 126 -19.32 -8.07 7.12
CA SER A 126 -20.34 -8.30 6.08
C SER A 126 -20.07 -7.56 4.77
N ARG A 127 -18.79 -7.39 4.39
CA ARG A 127 -18.35 -6.77 3.14
C ARG A 127 -18.18 -7.77 2.00
N ASN A 128 -18.18 -9.08 2.31
CA ASN A 128 -18.16 -10.17 1.35
C ASN A 128 -19.19 -11.25 1.75
N ASP A 129 -19.37 -12.26 0.89
CA ASP A 129 -20.36 -13.32 1.09
C ASP A 129 -19.79 -14.53 1.85
N TYR A 130 -18.56 -14.46 2.37
CA TYR A 130 -17.98 -15.54 3.16
C TYR A 130 -18.58 -15.55 4.58
N ILE A 131 -18.72 -16.77 5.13
CA ILE A 131 -19.18 -16.98 6.49
C ILE A 131 -17.95 -17.32 7.33
N PRO A 132 -17.52 -16.44 8.25
CA PRO A 132 -16.37 -16.71 9.10
C PRO A 132 -16.72 -17.75 10.16
N LEU A 133 -15.85 -18.73 10.33
CA LEU A 133 -15.93 -19.75 11.38
C LEU A 133 -14.58 -19.86 12.06
N GLU A 134 -14.50 -19.43 13.31
CA GLU A 134 -13.34 -19.59 14.17
C GLU A 134 -13.52 -20.80 15.07
N VAL A 135 -12.45 -21.55 15.29
CA VAL A 135 -12.40 -22.66 16.24
C VAL A 135 -11.29 -22.38 17.24
N HIS A 136 -11.67 -21.80 18.37
CA HIS A 136 -10.75 -21.52 19.46
C HIS A 136 -10.32 -22.83 20.17
N TRP A 137 -9.09 -22.89 20.69
CA TRP A 137 -8.54 -24.10 21.32
C TRP A 137 -9.43 -24.66 22.44
N SER A 138 -10.11 -23.79 23.21
CA SER A 138 -10.99 -24.19 24.33
C SER A 138 -12.26 -24.93 23.88
N GLU A 139 -12.63 -24.84 22.61
CA GLU A 139 -13.78 -25.55 22.03
C GLU A 139 -13.42 -26.97 21.62
N VAL A 140 -12.11 -27.29 21.58
CA VAL A 140 -11.64 -28.62 21.17
C VAL A 140 -11.64 -29.56 22.37
N PRO A 141 -12.40 -30.69 22.32
CA PRO A 141 -12.47 -31.64 23.42
C PRO A 141 -11.07 -32.13 23.86
N GLY A 142 -10.84 -32.15 25.16
CA GLY A 142 -9.58 -32.62 25.76
C GLY A 142 -8.46 -31.55 25.85
N ARG A 143 -8.72 -30.29 25.46
CA ARG A 143 -7.84 -29.18 25.69
C ARG A 143 -8.31 -28.35 26.88
N ASP A 144 -7.49 -28.28 27.92
CA ASP A 144 -7.72 -27.53 29.17
C ASP A 144 -6.60 -26.56 29.43
N GLU A 145 -6.68 -25.78 30.50
CA GLU A 145 -5.64 -24.78 30.88
C GLU A 145 -4.28 -25.46 31.08
N LYS A 146 -4.23 -26.69 31.59
CA LYS A 146 -2.98 -27.43 31.75
C LYS A 146 -2.34 -27.73 30.40
N TRP A 147 -3.14 -28.15 29.42
CA TRP A 147 -2.70 -28.33 28.04
C TRP A 147 -2.19 -27.04 27.43
N LYS A 148 -2.86 -25.90 27.69
CA LYS A 148 -2.42 -24.56 27.27
C LYS A 148 -1.04 -24.22 27.84
N GLU A 149 -0.86 -24.34 29.16
CA GLU A 149 0.41 -24.04 29.81
C GLU A 149 1.54 -24.94 29.31
N GLU A 150 1.29 -26.22 29.09
CA GLU A 150 2.26 -27.18 28.54
C GLU A 150 2.62 -26.81 27.08
N THR A 151 1.65 -26.41 26.27
CA THR A 151 1.85 -26.02 24.88
C THR A 151 2.67 -24.73 24.79
N ILE A 152 2.33 -23.71 25.58
CA ILE A 152 3.09 -22.43 25.65
C ILE A 152 4.53 -22.68 26.08
N ARG A 153 4.75 -23.56 27.07
CA ARG A 153 6.11 -23.91 27.56
C ARG A 153 6.95 -24.59 26.49
N ASN A 154 6.34 -25.38 25.63
CA ASN A 154 7.03 -26.13 24.56
C ASN A 154 7.18 -25.33 23.27
N THR A 155 6.43 -24.24 23.10
CA THR A 155 6.45 -23.36 21.93
C THR A 155 6.78 -21.92 22.30
N SER A 156 5.81 -21.04 22.24
CA SER A 156 5.87 -19.68 22.75
C SER A 156 4.45 -19.14 22.93
N GLU A 157 4.28 -18.13 23.77
CA GLU A 157 2.98 -17.46 23.94
C GLU A 157 2.46 -16.87 22.61
N GLN A 158 3.35 -16.30 21.78
CA GLN A 158 2.96 -15.73 20.50
C GLN A 158 2.52 -16.81 19.51
N GLN A 159 3.24 -17.94 19.45
CA GLN A 159 2.84 -19.06 18.61
C GLN A 159 1.52 -19.64 19.07
N PHE A 160 1.30 -19.74 20.39
CA PHE A 160 0.03 -20.21 20.94
C PHE A 160 -1.14 -19.31 20.53
N LYS A 161 -0.96 -17.99 20.62
CA LYS A 161 -1.98 -17.02 20.19
C LYS A 161 -2.34 -17.16 18.72
N THR A 162 -1.33 -17.32 17.86
CA THR A 162 -1.55 -17.47 16.41
C THR A 162 -2.21 -18.80 16.07
N GLU A 163 -1.68 -19.92 16.57
CA GLU A 163 -2.09 -21.25 16.12
C GLU A 163 -3.34 -21.76 16.81
N PHE A 164 -3.61 -21.32 18.04
CA PHE A 164 -4.66 -21.88 18.91
C PHE A 164 -5.69 -20.88 19.40
N GLU A 165 -5.33 -19.60 19.55
CA GLU A 165 -6.25 -18.51 19.85
C GLU A 165 -6.70 -17.77 18.58
N CYS A 166 -6.23 -18.21 17.40
CA CYS A 166 -6.59 -17.67 16.08
C CYS A 166 -6.34 -16.16 15.94
N GLU A 167 -5.40 -15.60 16.74
CA GLU A 167 -5.10 -14.19 16.67
C GLU A 167 -4.26 -13.86 15.43
N PHE A 168 -4.73 -12.91 14.62
CA PHE A 168 -3.91 -12.30 13.55
C PHE A 168 -2.85 -11.44 14.19
N LEU A 169 -1.70 -12.04 14.45
CA LEU A 169 -0.49 -11.36 14.88
C LEU A 169 0.44 -11.23 13.68
N GLY A 170 1.19 -10.13 13.59
CA GLY A 170 2.33 -10.07 12.68
C GLY A 170 3.39 -11.11 13.03
N SER A 171 4.35 -11.32 12.13
CA SER A 171 5.48 -12.22 12.35
C SER A 171 6.23 -11.88 13.65
N ILE A 172 6.96 -12.84 14.19
CA ILE A 172 7.77 -12.64 15.40
C ILE A 172 8.88 -11.61 15.11
N ASN A 173 9.09 -10.65 16.02
CA ASN A 173 10.11 -9.60 15.90
C ASN A 173 9.89 -8.64 14.72
N THR A 174 8.65 -8.26 14.45
CA THR A 174 8.35 -7.21 13.48
C THR A 174 8.96 -5.86 13.86
N LEU A 175 9.21 -5.02 12.86
CA LEU A 175 9.71 -3.66 13.07
C LEU A 175 8.77 -2.86 13.97
N ILE A 176 7.48 -2.92 13.70
CA ILE A 176 6.42 -2.24 14.44
C ILE A 176 5.84 -3.19 15.48
N ASN A 177 5.50 -2.65 16.65
CA ASN A 177 4.86 -3.43 17.69
C ASN A 177 3.55 -4.06 17.18
N PRO A 178 3.32 -5.39 17.36
CA PRO A 178 2.09 -6.05 16.91
C PRO A 178 0.81 -5.41 17.44
N SER A 179 0.83 -4.90 18.68
CA SER A 179 -0.32 -4.17 19.25
C SER A 179 -0.63 -2.88 18.48
N LYS A 180 0.40 -2.20 17.96
CA LYS A 180 0.23 -1.00 17.14
C LYS A 180 -0.28 -1.36 15.74
N LEU A 181 0.24 -2.43 15.13
CA LEU A 181 -0.23 -2.91 13.82
C LEU A 181 -1.73 -3.21 13.83
N LYS A 182 -2.25 -3.83 14.91
CA LYS A 182 -3.69 -4.10 15.07
C LYS A 182 -4.56 -2.83 15.13
N THR A 183 -3.99 -1.68 15.48
CA THR A 183 -4.74 -0.41 15.54
C THR A 183 -4.75 0.35 14.22
N LEU A 184 -3.94 -0.09 13.24
CA LEU A 184 -3.96 0.51 11.91
C LEU A 184 -5.24 0.12 11.17
N THR A 185 -5.93 1.12 10.67
CA THR A 185 -7.17 0.95 9.92
C THR A 185 -6.89 1.18 8.44
N TYR A 186 -7.51 0.39 7.57
CA TYR A 186 -7.42 0.56 6.14
C TYR A 186 -8.78 0.95 5.56
N HIS A 187 -8.74 1.56 4.39
CA HIS A 187 -9.91 1.95 3.61
C HIS A 187 -9.76 1.47 2.18
N ASP A 188 -10.89 1.22 1.52
CA ASP A 188 -10.86 0.96 0.09
C ASP A 188 -10.41 2.20 -0.67
N PRO A 189 -9.63 2.06 -1.74
CA PRO A 189 -9.22 3.19 -2.57
C PRO A 189 -10.44 3.83 -3.24
N ILE A 190 -10.44 5.16 -3.34
CA ILE A 190 -11.48 5.91 -4.06
C ILE A 190 -11.43 5.68 -5.57
N GLN A 191 -10.29 5.27 -6.09
CA GLN A 191 -10.06 4.95 -7.49
C GLN A 191 -8.91 3.96 -7.64
N THR A 192 -9.10 2.97 -8.53
CA THR A 192 -8.06 1.97 -8.88
C THR A 192 -7.88 1.95 -10.39
N ASN A 193 -6.62 2.00 -10.85
CA ASN A 193 -6.29 1.92 -12.26
C ASN A 193 -4.91 1.29 -12.49
N ALA A 194 -4.86 0.08 -13.05
CA ALA A 194 -3.62 -0.60 -13.47
C ALA A 194 -2.49 -0.52 -12.42
N GLY A 195 -2.74 -1.05 -11.22
CA GLY A 195 -1.80 -1.08 -10.11
C GLY A 195 -1.71 0.22 -9.30
N LEU A 196 -2.31 1.32 -9.77
CA LEU A 196 -2.41 2.58 -9.03
C LEU A 196 -3.71 2.62 -8.23
N GLU A 197 -3.59 2.86 -6.94
CA GLU A 197 -4.70 3.06 -6.01
C GLU A 197 -4.62 4.46 -5.39
N LEU A 198 -5.71 5.20 -5.46
CA LEU A 198 -5.82 6.54 -4.88
C LEU A 198 -6.71 6.47 -3.64
N PHE A 199 -6.22 6.98 -2.54
CA PHE A 199 -6.96 7.10 -1.27
C PHE A 199 -7.45 8.53 -1.05
N GLU A 200 -6.71 9.53 -1.53
CA GLU A 200 -7.08 10.94 -1.50
C GLU A 200 -6.75 11.61 -2.83
N GLN A 201 -7.65 12.44 -3.32
CA GLN A 201 -7.39 13.24 -4.53
C GLN A 201 -6.33 14.32 -4.24
N PRO A 202 -5.50 14.68 -5.23
CA PRO A 202 -4.58 15.79 -5.08
C PRO A 202 -5.35 17.10 -4.82
N ILE A 203 -4.91 17.84 -3.81
CA ILE A 203 -5.49 19.12 -3.41
C ILE A 203 -4.48 20.20 -3.78
N LYS A 204 -4.96 21.25 -4.45
CA LYS A 204 -4.15 22.42 -4.80
C LYS A 204 -3.50 23.02 -3.55
N ASP A 205 -2.27 23.49 -3.68
CA ASP A 205 -1.49 24.09 -2.60
C ASP A 205 -1.02 23.15 -1.47
N LYS A 206 -1.23 21.84 -1.60
CA LYS A 206 -0.59 20.85 -0.75
C LYS A 206 0.75 20.41 -1.32
N THR A 207 1.68 20.09 -0.43
CA THR A 207 3.00 19.56 -0.75
C THR A 207 3.00 18.05 -0.66
N TYR A 208 3.49 17.40 -1.71
CA TYR A 208 3.55 15.95 -1.79
C TYR A 208 4.97 15.45 -2.02
N MET A 209 5.23 14.26 -1.49
CA MET A 209 6.45 13.52 -1.77
C MET A 209 6.10 12.12 -2.28
N LEU A 210 6.84 11.64 -3.26
CA LEU A 210 6.75 10.30 -3.80
C LEU A 210 8.07 9.56 -3.56
N THR A 211 8.01 8.38 -2.96
CA THR A 211 9.17 7.49 -2.85
C THR A 211 8.92 6.23 -3.65
N ALA A 212 9.93 5.78 -4.41
CA ALA A 212 9.81 4.65 -5.32
C ALA A 212 10.91 3.61 -5.08
N ASP A 213 10.50 2.35 -5.04
CA ASP A 213 11.33 1.17 -5.11
C ASP A 213 11.17 0.49 -6.47
N VAL A 214 12.27 0.01 -7.06
CA VAL A 214 12.31 -0.41 -8.45
C VAL A 214 12.71 -1.88 -8.58
N ALA A 215 11.80 -2.69 -9.09
CA ALA A 215 12.05 -4.09 -9.43
C ALA A 215 12.29 -4.31 -10.94
N ARG A 216 12.72 -5.52 -11.30
CA ARG A 216 13.05 -5.89 -12.68
C ARG A 216 11.84 -6.24 -13.55
N GLY A 217 10.63 -6.34 -12.98
CA GLY A 217 9.42 -6.75 -13.70
C GLY A 217 9.49 -8.21 -14.17
N THR A 218 9.93 -9.10 -13.28
CA THR A 218 10.08 -10.56 -13.53
C THR A 218 9.10 -11.40 -12.75
N ASN A 219 7.97 -10.81 -12.32
CA ASN A 219 6.91 -11.43 -11.52
C ASN A 219 7.31 -11.90 -10.10
N ASN A 220 8.49 -11.50 -9.60
CA ASN A 220 8.93 -11.82 -8.24
C ASN A 220 8.72 -10.63 -7.30
N ASP A 221 9.50 -9.57 -7.52
CA ASP A 221 9.45 -8.36 -6.71
C ASP A 221 8.61 -7.28 -7.44
N TYR A 222 8.00 -6.38 -6.71
CA TYR A 222 7.17 -5.33 -7.27
C TYR A 222 7.96 -4.04 -7.47
N SER A 223 7.74 -3.38 -8.61
CA SER A 223 8.02 -1.96 -8.69
C SER A 223 6.89 -1.22 -7.98
N ALA A 224 7.23 -0.48 -6.95
CA ALA A 224 6.26 0.18 -6.08
C ALA A 224 6.61 1.66 -5.86
N PHE A 225 5.59 2.48 -5.63
CA PHE A 225 5.77 3.80 -5.05
C PHE A 225 4.61 4.17 -4.14
N LEU A 226 4.91 5.02 -3.16
CA LEU A 226 3.93 5.65 -2.28
C LEU A 226 3.99 7.17 -2.45
N VAL A 227 2.82 7.81 -2.45
CA VAL A 227 2.69 9.27 -2.42
C VAL A 227 2.23 9.70 -1.05
N PHE A 228 2.94 10.67 -0.48
CA PHE A 228 2.70 11.20 0.86
C PHE A 228 2.26 12.67 0.78
N ASP A 229 1.20 13.01 1.47
CA ASP A 229 0.91 14.40 1.83
C ASP A 229 1.83 14.79 3.00
N VAL A 230 2.76 15.69 2.72
CA VAL A 230 3.76 16.16 3.68
C VAL A 230 3.49 17.58 4.17
N THR A 231 2.33 18.10 3.87
CA THR A 231 1.89 19.45 4.21
C THR A 231 1.91 19.70 5.71
N GLN A 232 1.50 18.72 6.49
CA GLN A 232 1.45 18.79 7.95
C GLN A 232 1.55 17.40 8.58
N VAL A 233 1.88 17.34 9.85
CA VAL A 233 1.87 16.10 10.64
C VAL A 233 0.46 15.92 11.25
N PRO A 234 -0.13 14.72 11.21
CA PRO A 234 0.41 13.47 10.67
C PRO A 234 0.51 13.46 9.13
N TYR A 235 1.63 12.97 8.61
CA TYR A 235 1.79 12.69 7.20
C TYR A 235 0.78 11.62 6.76
N ARG A 236 0.37 11.62 5.50
CA ARG A 236 -0.67 10.71 5.01
C ARG A 236 -0.24 10.03 3.71
N VAL A 237 -0.36 8.72 3.64
CA VAL A 237 -0.23 8.00 2.37
C VAL A 237 -1.51 8.23 1.57
N VAL A 238 -1.41 8.94 0.45
CA VAL A 238 -2.56 9.38 -0.35
C VAL A 238 -2.74 8.59 -1.66
N ALA A 239 -1.67 7.94 -2.13
CA ALA A 239 -1.73 7.05 -3.27
C ALA A 239 -0.64 5.98 -3.16
N LYS A 240 -0.92 4.82 -3.76
CA LYS A 240 -0.04 3.66 -3.85
C LYS A 240 -0.02 3.15 -5.29
N TYR A 241 1.13 2.76 -5.76
CA TYR A 241 1.30 1.98 -6.97
C TYR A 241 2.12 0.72 -6.66
N ARG A 242 1.69 -0.42 -7.22
CA ARG A 242 2.37 -1.69 -7.08
C ARG A 242 2.11 -2.57 -8.31
N ASP A 243 3.18 -3.04 -8.95
CA ASP A 243 3.09 -3.86 -10.16
C ASP A 243 4.38 -4.70 -10.31
N ASN A 244 4.26 -6.01 -10.43
CA ASN A 244 5.39 -6.93 -10.59
C ASN A 244 5.70 -7.29 -12.05
N GLU A 245 4.90 -6.82 -13.00
CA GLU A 245 5.07 -7.05 -14.43
C GLU A 245 5.59 -5.82 -15.18
N ILE A 246 5.45 -4.62 -14.58
CA ILE A 246 5.89 -3.39 -15.22
C ILE A 246 7.39 -3.43 -15.52
N LYS A 247 7.72 -3.14 -16.76
CA LYS A 247 9.13 -3.06 -17.18
C LYS A 247 9.76 -1.76 -16.70
N PRO A 248 11.03 -1.77 -16.27
CA PRO A 248 11.74 -0.59 -15.77
C PRO A 248 11.70 0.63 -16.69
N LEU A 249 11.66 0.41 -18.00
CA LEU A 249 11.53 1.50 -19.00
C LEU A 249 10.18 2.20 -19.01
N MET A 250 9.13 1.56 -18.51
CA MET A 250 7.77 2.11 -18.46
C MET A 250 7.45 2.74 -17.11
N PHE A 251 8.18 2.38 -16.07
CA PHE A 251 7.95 2.84 -14.71
C PHE A 251 8.19 4.35 -14.52
N PRO A 252 9.21 4.98 -15.13
CA PRO A 252 9.41 6.43 -15.05
C PRO A 252 8.19 7.23 -15.51
N GLN A 253 7.51 6.79 -16.57
CA GLN A 253 6.31 7.47 -17.07
C GLN A 253 5.15 7.40 -16.06
N LYS A 254 5.02 6.30 -15.32
CA LYS A 254 4.01 6.16 -14.25
C LYS A 254 4.33 7.12 -13.09
N ILE A 255 5.58 7.13 -12.62
CA ILE A 255 6.04 8.05 -11.57
C ILE A 255 5.79 9.49 -11.99
N HIS A 256 6.24 9.87 -13.18
CA HIS A 256 6.10 11.23 -13.72
C HIS A 256 4.63 11.69 -13.75
N THR A 257 3.74 10.87 -14.33
CA THR A 257 2.31 11.19 -14.44
C THR A 257 1.67 11.43 -13.08
N VAL A 258 1.95 10.56 -12.10
CA VAL A 258 1.38 10.66 -10.76
C VAL A 258 2.00 11.83 -9.99
N ALA A 259 3.31 12.01 -10.06
CA ALA A 259 4.01 13.11 -9.40
C ALA A 259 3.54 14.49 -9.91
N GLN A 260 3.31 14.63 -11.22
CA GLN A 260 2.71 15.83 -11.81
C GLN A 260 1.30 16.08 -11.28
N ALA A 261 0.46 15.05 -11.22
CA ALA A 261 -0.92 15.15 -10.72
C ALA A 261 -0.95 15.59 -9.25
N TYR A 262 0.04 15.16 -8.44
CA TYR A 262 0.20 15.56 -7.04
C TYR A 262 1.09 16.80 -6.90
N ASN A 263 0.77 17.88 -7.60
CA ASN A 263 1.39 19.22 -7.50
C ASN A 263 2.89 19.21 -7.70
N GLN A 264 3.41 18.48 -8.68
CA GLN A 264 4.86 18.33 -8.90
C GLN A 264 5.57 17.77 -7.65
N ALA A 265 5.09 16.65 -7.14
CA ALA A 265 5.59 16.02 -5.92
C ALA A 265 7.12 15.86 -5.94
N PHE A 266 7.78 16.00 -4.78
CA PHE A 266 9.19 15.66 -4.66
C PHE A 266 9.38 14.15 -4.83
N VAL A 267 10.20 13.72 -5.77
CA VAL A 267 10.40 12.30 -6.09
C VAL A 267 11.74 11.81 -5.57
N LEU A 268 11.74 10.76 -4.76
CA LEU A 268 12.93 10.04 -4.30
C LEU A 268 12.88 8.61 -4.82
N VAL A 269 13.83 8.25 -5.68
CA VAL A 269 13.95 6.90 -6.24
C VAL A 269 15.05 6.13 -5.53
N GLU A 270 14.80 4.87 -5.17
CA GLU A 270 15.86 3.94 -4.80
C GLU A 270 16.70 3.58 -6.03
N VAL A 271 18.02 3.83 -5.96
CA VAL A 271 18.91 3.64 -7.11
C VAL A 271 19.83 2.41 -6.98
N ASN A 272 19.41 1.44 -6.20
CA ASN A 272 20.03 0.13 -6.21
C ASN A 272 19.70 -0.59 -7.52
N ASP A 273 20.62 -1.42 -8.00
CA ASP A 273 20.44 -2.24 -9.20
C ASP A 273 19.94 -1.41 -10.41
N ILE A 274 18.67 -1.60 -10.81
CA ILE A 274 18.08 -1.00 -12.00
C ILE A 274 17.47 0.40 -11.76
N GLY A 275 17.30 0.80 -10.50
CA GLY A 275 16.68 2.08 -10.15
C GLY A 275 17.42 3.31 -10.67
N GLU A 276 18.73 3.19 -10.93
CA GLU A 276 19.51 4.27 -11.56
C GLU A 276 19.01 4.60 -12.97
N GLN A 277 18.54 3.60 -13.73
CA GLN A 277 17.95 3.83 -15.06
C GLN A 277 16.64 4.60 -14.97
N VAL A 278 15.81 4.28 -13.97
CA VAL A 278 14.54 4.98 -13.72
C VAL A 278 14.79 6.43 -13.34
N ALA A 279 15.73 6.68 -12.43
CA ALA A 279 16.08 8.05 -12.02
C ALA A 279 16.65 8.87 -13.19
N ASN A 280 17.52 8.27 -14.02
CA ASN A 280 18.06 8.92 -15.21
C ASN A 280 16.97 9.24 -16.23
N ALA A 281 16.03 8.32 -16.49
CA ALA A 281 14.92 8.58 -17.41
C ALA A 281 13.99 9.69 -16.89
N LEU A 282 13.72 9.76 -15.59
CA LEU A 282 12.96 10.87 -14.99
C LEU A 282 13.67 12.22 -15.20
N GLN A 283 14.99 12.30 -14.98
CA GLN A 283 15.75 13.55 -15.06
C GLN A 283 16.01 13.99 -16.50
N PHE A 284 16.43 13.06 -17.38
CA PHE A 284 16.96 13.41 -18.70
C PHE A 284 15.96 13.21 -19.83
N ASP A 285 15.08 12.20 -19.75
CA ASP A 285 14.11 11.92 -20.81
C ASP A 285 12.77 12.62 -20.55
N LEU A 286 12.36 12.73 -19.27
CA LEU A 286 11.09 13.35 -18.86
C LEU A 286 11.27 14.74 -18.24
N GLU A 287 12.51 15.20 -18.07
CA GLU A 287 12.89 16.55 -17.57
C GLU A 287 12.15 16.91 -16.25
N TYR A 288 12.09 15.93 -15.30
CA TYR A 288 11.38 16.13 -14.05
C TYR A 288 12.23 16.92 -13.03
N ASP A 289 11.85 18.15 -12.74
CA ASP A 289 12.64 19.09 -11.94
C ASP A 289 12.72 18.73 -10.45
N ASN A 290 11.68 18.15 -9.86
CA ASN A 290 11.59 17.85 -8.43
C ASN A 290 12.14 16.46 -8.05
N LEU A 291 13.12 15.96 -8.82
CA LEU A 291 13.83 14.74 -8.48
C LEU A 291 14.88 14.99 -7.40
N MET A 292 14.79 14.27 -6.29
CA MET A 292 15.68 14.41 -5.15
C MET A 292 17.03 13.72 -5.43
N MET A 293 18.12 14.38 -4.99
CA MET A 293 19.49 13.91 -5.17
C MET A 293 20.13 13.60 -3.81
N ALA A 294 20.95 12.56 -3.74
CA ALA A 294 21.78 12.27 -2.59
C ALA A 294 23.27 12.51 -2.90
N SER A 295 24.00 13.05 -1.93
CA SER A 295 25.45 13.21 -2.02
C SER A 295 26.13 12.45 -0.87
N MET A 296 27.34 11.92 -1.12
CA MET A 296 28.16 11.28 -0.10
C MET A 296 28.94 12.33 0.69
N ARG A 297 28.68 12.46 1.99
CA ARG A 297 29.44 13.35 2.90
C ARG A 297 30.28 12.54 3.87
N GLY A 298 31.49 12.13 3.48
CA GLY A 298 32.47 11.51 4.35
C GLY A 298 31.91 10.42 5.27
N ARG A 299 32.06 10.56 6.59
CA ARG A 299 31.56 9.62 7.59
C ARG A 299 30.05 9.68 7.82
N SER A 300 29.40 10.77 7.42
CA SER A 300 27.95 10.95 7.60
C SER A 300 27.10 10.13 6.60
N GLY A 301 27.74 9.50 5.61
CA GLY A 301 27.05 8.69 4.61
C GLY A 301 26.30 9.53 3.57
N GLN A 302 25.17 9.03 3.09
CA GLN A 302 24.33 9.72 2.13
C GLN A 302 23.49 10.81 2.81
N VAL A 303 23.44 11.99 2.20
CA VAL A 303 22.68 13.15 2.64
C VAL A 303 21.93 13.71 1.45
N LEU A 304 20.64 14.02 1.60
CA LEU A 304 19.87 14.73 0.58
C LEU A 304 20.36 16.16 0.40
N GLY A 305 20.37 16.64 -0.86
CA GLY A 305 20.73 18.01 -1.18
C GLY A 305 20.24 18.41 -2.58
N GLY A 306 20.04 19.69 -2.80
CA GLY A 306 19.86 20.23 -4.15
C GLY A 306 21.21 20.27 -4.88
N GLY A 307 21.30 19.81 -6.10
CA GLY A 307 22.47 19.52 -6.94
C GLY A 307 23.69 20.43 -6.97
N PHE A 308 23.75 21.49 -6.14
CA PHE A 308 24.83 22.47 -6.04
C PHE A 308 25.84 22.22 -4.91
N SER A 309 25.70 21.16 -4.12
CA SER A 309 26.66 20.81 -3.07
C SER A 309 27.85 20.07 -3.67
N GLY A 310 29.02 20.68 -3.68
CA GLY A 310 30.34 20.32 -4.27
C GLY A 310 30.89 18.89 -4.12
N GLY A 311 30.03 17.88 -4.02
CA GLY A 311 30.30 16.44 -4.11
C GLY A 311 29.60 15.85 -5.33
N ARG A 312 29.96 14.64 -5.73
CA ARG A 312 29.23 13.89 -6.77
C ARG A 312 27.80 13.63 -6.27
N ALA A 313 26.85 14.46 -6.72
CA ALA A 313 25.42 14.22 -6.50
C ALA A 313 24.98 13.01 -7.35
N GLN A 314 24.25 12.10 -6.76
CA GLN A 314 23.61 10.96 -7.41
C GLN A 314 22.09 11.21 -7.42
N LEU A 315 21.44 11.00 -8.55
CA LEU A 315 19.99 11.04 -8.65
C LEU A 315 19.42 9.92 -7.76
N GLY A 316 18.47 10.26 -6.88
CA GLY A 316 17.90 9.32 -5.94
C GLY A 316 18.82 8.93 -4.78
N VAL A 317 18.50 7.85 -4.10
CA VAL A 317 19.24 7.36 -2.92
C VAL A 317 19.59 5.87 -3.06
N ARG A 318 20.81 5.50 -2.67
CA ARG A 318 21.20 4.09 -2.56
C ARG A 318 20.85 3.57 -1.17
N THR A 319 20.04 2.52 -1.08
CA THR A 319 19.73 1.86 0.19
C THR A 319 20.94 1.08 0.72
N THR A 320 21.73 1.78 1.52
CA THR A 320 22.83 1.17 2.29
C THR A 320 22.28 0.68 3.63
N LYS A 321 23.07 -0.17 4.32
CA LYS A 321 22.73 -0.60 5.70
C LYS A 321 22.47 0.58 6.65
N ALA A 322 23.13 1.72 6.44
CA ALA A 322 22.95 2.92 7.25
C ALA A 322 21.61 3.59 6.92
N VAL A 323 21.28 3.78 5.65
CA VAL A 323 20.00 4.35 5.19
C VAL A 323 18.84 3.48 5.69
N LYS A 324 18.87 2.16 5.45
CA LYS A 324 17.83 1.22 5.91
C LYS A 324 17.66 1.27 7.43
N ARG A 325 18.77 1.25 8.20
CA ARG A 325 18.70 1.30 9.66
C ARG A 325 18.07 2.59 10.19
N VAL A 326 18.49 3.75 9.67
CA VAL A 326 17.94 5.05 10.08
C VAL A 326 16.48 5.17 9.64
N GLY A 327 16.18 4.80 8.39
CA GLY A 327 14.83 4.82 7.85
C GLY A 327 13.88 3.94 8.64
N CYS A 328 14.25 2.69 8.94
CA CYS A 328 13.44 1.79 9.77
C CYS A 328 13.24 2.33 11.21
N SER A 329 14.29 2.92 11.82
CA SER A 329 14.16 3.53 13.15
C SER A 329 13.18 4.69 13.17
N ASN A 330 13.29 5.58 12.17
CA ASN A 330 12.39 6.73 12.03
C ASN A 330 10.96 6.29 11.68
N LEU A 331 10.81 5.30 10.79
CA LEU A 331 9.51 4.73 10.43
C LEU A 331 8.79 4.17 11.66
N LYS A 332 9.52 3.39 12.49
CA LYS A 332 8.99 2.90 13.76
C LYS A 332 8.46 4.04 14.63
N GLN A 333 9.26 5.09 14.80
CA GLN A 333 8.86 6.25 15.61
C GLN A 333 7.64 6.96 15.03
N LEU A 334 7.57 7.15 13.70
CA LEU A 334 6.43 7.79 13.03
C LEU A 334 5.12 7.02 13.25
N ILE A 335 5.16 5.70 13.07
CA ILE A 335 3.97 4.85 13.22
C ILE A 335 3.57 4.76 14.70
N GLU A 336 4.51 4.49 15.60
CA GLU A 336 4.21 4.31 17.03
C GLU A 336 3.75 5.61 17.71
N SER A 337 4.12 6.79 17.16
CA SER A 337 3.67 8.10 17.67
C SER A 337 2.53 8.74 16.87
N ASP A 338 1.84 7.99 16.02
CA ASP A 338 0.71 8.45 15.18
C ASP A 338 1.03 9.67 14.29
N LYS A 339 2.29 9.77 13.85
CA LYS A 339 2.75 10.86 12.98
C LYS A 339 2.65 10.55 11.49
N ILE A 340 2.25 9.34 11.13
CA ILE A 340 1.96 8.91 9.77
C ILE A 340 0.66 8.09 9.75
N ILE A 341 -0.18 8.33 8.75
CA ILE A 341 -1.43 7.60 8.52
C ILE A 341 -1.23 6.77 7.26
N ILE A 342 -1.32 5.44 7.43
CA ILE A 342 -1.25 4.45 6.35
C ILE A 342 -2.67 3.95 6.14
N GLN A 343 -3.17 4.02 4.90
CA GLN A 343 -4.58 3.79 4.60
C GLN A 343 -4.81 2.51 3.80
N ASP A 344 -3.77 1.87 3.30
CA ASP A 344 -3.88 0.68 2.45
C ASP A 344 -3.49 -0.62 3.16
N ILE A 345 -4.21 -1.69 2.81
CA ILE A 345 -4.03 -3.00 3.42
C ILE A 345 -2.71 -3.67 3.03
N ASP A 346 -2.21 -3.46 1.80
CA ASP A 346 -1.00 -4.13 1.35
C ASP A 346 0.23 -3.62 2.09
N THR A 347 0.32 -2.30 2.30
CA THR A 347 1.39 -1.70 3.11
C THR A 347 1.33 -2.18 4.57
N ILE A 348 0.12 -2.29 5.14
CA ILE A 348 -0.06 -2.84 6.50
C ILE A 348 0.34 -4.33 6.53
N SER A 349 -0.01 -5.09 5.51
CA SER A 349 0.37 -6.49 5.34
C SER A 349 1.89 -6.67 5.32
N GLU A 350 2.60 -5.89 4.49
CA GLU A 350 4.07 -5.94 4.43
C GLU A 350 4.71 -5.53 5.77
N LEU A 351 4.19 -4.49 6.45
CA LEU A 351 4.66 -4.10 7.78
C LEU A 351 4.48 -5.22 8.81
N SER A 352 3.42 -6.03 8.70
CA SER A 352 3.13 -7.12 9.62
C SER A 352 4.07 -8.34 9.44
N THR A 353 4.76 -8.40 8.29
CA THR A 353 5.72 -9.46 7.94
C THR A 353 7.15 -8.96 7.81
N PHE A 354 7.40 -7.68 8.09
CA PHE A 354 8.74 -7.07 8.04
C PHE A 354 9.47 -7.26 9.37
N ILE A 355 10.42 -8.21 9.39
CA ILE A 355 11.03 -8.77 10.60
C ILE A 355 12.52 -8.47 10.69
N VAL A 356 13.05 -8.62 11.91
CA VAL A 356 14.51 -8.63 12.15
C VAL A 356 15.12 -9.89 11.54
N LYS A 357 16.09 -9.72 10.65
CA LYS A 357 16.86 -10.81 10.08
C LYS A 357 18.36 -10.53 10.23
N GLY A 358 18.96 -11.19 11.21
CA GLY A 358 20.35 -10.92 11.60
C GLY A 358 20.53 -9.51 12.18
N LYS A 359 21.23 -8.63 11.47
CA LYS A 359 21.46 -7.23 11.85
C LYS A 359 20.68 -6.22 11.01
N SER A 360 19.75 -6.69 10.23
CA SER A 360 18.91 -5.89 9.32
C SER A 360 17.43 -6.22 9.51
N TRP A 361 16.59 -5.56 8.71
CA TRP A 361 15.16 -5.80 8.61
C TRP A 361 14.84 -6.24 7.19
N GLU A 362 14.04 -7.26 7.03
CA GLU A 362 13.66 -7.81 5.73
C GLU A 362 12.27 -8.44 5.82
N ALA A 363 11.62 -8.65 4.68
CA ALA A 363 10.38 -9.43 4.63
C ALA A 363 10.60 -10.86 5.13
N ASP A 364 9.60 -11.43 5.78
CA ASP A 364 9.58 -12.84 6.14
C ASP A 364 9.58 -13.72 4.88
N THR A 365 9.89 -15.00 5.04
CA THR A 365 10.04 -15.92 3.90
C THR A 365 8.74 -16.04 3.10
N GLY A 366 8.79 -15.68 1.83
CA GLY A 366 7.63 -15.68 0.92
C GLY A 366 6.76 -14.43 0.99
N CYS A 367 7.19 -13.39 1.71
CA CYS A 367 6.56 -12.08 1.75
C CYS A 367 7.40 -11.03 1.01
N ASN A 368 6.80 -9.90 0.70
CA ASN A 368 7.42 -8.76 0.03
C ASN A 368 7.65 -7.61 1.00
N ASP A 369 8.59 -6.70 0.70
CA ASP A 369 8.86 -5.48 1.47
C ASP A 369 9.01 -4.22 0.59
N ASP A 370 8.48 -4.24 -0.64
CA ASP A 370 8.61 -3.17 -1.62
C ASP A 370 7.91 -1.87 -1.17
N LEU A 371 6.71 -1.97 -0.60
CA LEU A 371 5.98 -0.83 -0.03
C LEU A 371 6.62 -0.35 1.28
N VAL A 372 7.12 -1.28 2.10
CA VAL A 372 7.90 -0.93 3.30
C VAL A 372 9.21 -0.25 2.93
N ALA A 373 9.82 -0.61 1.78
CA ALA A 373 10.98 0.08 1.25
C ALA A 373 10.64 1.55 0.95
N CYS A 374 9.52 1.81 0.28
CA CYS A 374 9.02 3.17 0.08
C CYS A 374 8.82 3.92 1.40
N LEU A 375 8.23 3.27 2.42
CA LEU A 375 8.01 3.88 3.75
C LEU A 375 9.31 4.23 4.46
N PHE A 376 10.30 3.32 4.53
CA PHE A 376 11.54 3.63 5.24
C PHE A 376 12.40 4.65 4.49
N LEU A 377 12.33 4.72 3.16
CA LEU A 377 12.96 5.77 2.37
C LEU A 377 12.33 7.14 2.66
N PHE A 378 11.02 7.20 2.74
CA PHE A 378 10.31 8.40 3.20
C PHE A 378 10.75 8.79 4.61
N ALA A 379 10.71 7.86 5.56
CA ALA A 379 11.10 8.10 6.96
C ALA A 379 12.56 8.50 7.12
N TRP A 380 13.46 8.04 6.23
CA TRP A 380 14.83 8.50 6.17
C TRP A 380 14.94 9.92 5.65
N SER A 381 14.15 10.27 4.62
CA SER A 381 14.22 11.57 3.97
C SER A 381 13.73 12.72 4.83
N ILE A 382 12.67 12.52 5.62
CA ILE A 382 12.08 13.58 6.47
C ILE A 382 13.02 14.06 7.58
N ASP A 383 14.01 13.27 7.97
CA ASP A 383 15.01 13.69 8.95
C ASP A 383 16.16 14.51 8.35
N GLN A 384 16.24 14.57 7.03
CA GLN A 384 17.28 15.31 6.33
C GLN A 384 17.01 16.82 6.37
N THR A 385 18.08 17.61 6.56
CA THR A 385 17.99 19.08 6.61
C THR A 385 17.34 19.65 5.35
N TYR A 386 17.70 19.11 4.19
CA TYR A 386 17.17 19.55 2.91
C TYR A 386 15.64 19.39 2.81
N PHE A 387 15.10 18.28 3.29
CA PHE A 387 13.64 18.06 3.33
C PHE A 387 12.95 19.07 4.25
N LYS A 388 13.54 19.32 5.43
CA LYS A 388 13.02 20.31 6.39
C LYS A 388 13.03 21.73 5.79
N GLU A 389 14.09 22.10 5.09
CA GLU A 389 14.19 23.39 4.40
C GLU A 389 13.14 23.54 3.29
N LEU A 390 12.90 22.47 2.50
CA LEU A 390 11.87 22.48 1.45
C LEU A 390 10.48 22.67 2.03
N THR A 391 10.10 21.86 3.02
CA THR A 391 8.77 21.95 3.65
C THR A 391 8.58 23.27 4.40
N ASP A 392 9.60 23.79 5.06
CA ASP A 392 9.56 25.10 5.73
C ASP A 392 9.42 26.27 4.72
N SER A 393 10.06 26.19 3.56
CA SER A 393 9.91 27.20 2.51
C SER A 393 8.51 27.22 1.92
N ASP A 394 7.94 26.05 1.67
CA ASP A 394 6.57 25.89 1.18
C ASP A 394 5.51 26.36 2.21
N ILE A 395 5.75 26.11 3.50
CA ILE A 395 4.89 26.63 4.57
C ILE A 395 4.93 28.15 4.59
N ARG A 396 6.12 28.77 4.49
CA ARG A 396 6.27 30.23 4.45
C ARG A 396 5.61 30.86 3.22
N GLN A 397 5.76 30.24 2.05
CA GLN A 397 5.12 30.73 0.83
C GLN A 397 3.59 30.65 0.90
N ARG A 398 3.04 29.60 1.51
CA ARG A 398 1.60 29.47 1.77
C ARG A 398 1.11 30.52 2.76
N MET A 399 1.78 30.67 3.90
CA MET A 399 1.43 31.70 4.88
C MET A 399 1.45 33.11 4.27
N PHE A 400 2.42 33.37 3.38
CA PHE A 400 2.48 34.65 2.67
C PHE A 400 1.32 34.81 1.69
N ARG A 401 0.95 33.76 0.98
CA ARG A 401 -0.20 33.75 0.05
C ARG A 401 -1.52 33.93 0.77
N ASP A 402 -1.72 33.18 1.86
CA ASP A 402 -2.92 33.28 2.70
C ASP A 402 -3.06 34.69 3.31
N GLN A 403 -1.95 35.32 3.72
CA GLN A 403 -1.95 36.71 4.16
C GLN A 403 -2.28 37.67 3.03
N GLN A 404 -1.79 37.41 1.83
CA GLN A 404 -2.08 38.24 0.67
C GLN A 404 -3.57 38.13 0.25
N GLU A 405 -4.12 36.92 0.24
CA GLU A 405 -5.54 36.68 0.00
C GLU A 405 -6.45 37.30 1.08
N GLN A 406 -6.04 37.24 2.35
CA GLN A 406 -6.74 37.93 3.43
C GLN A 406 -6.68 39.47 3.25
N LEU A 407 -5.52 40.00 2.90
CA LEU A 407 -5.39 41.42 2.59
C LEU A 407 -6.20 41.83 1.37
N GLU A 408 -6.29 40.99 0.33
CA GLU A 408 -7.14 41.23 -0.83
C GLU A 408 -8.64 41.13 -0.49
N GLN A 409 -9.01 40.21 0.41
CA GLN A 409 -10.40 40.12 0.92
C GLN A 409 -10.76 41.27 1.84
N ASP A 410 -9.82 41.73 2.68
CA ASP A 410 -10.01 42.91 3.53
C ASP A 410 -9.97 44.21 2.72
N MET A 411 -9.33 44.21 1.55
CA MET A 411 -9.36 45.27 0.54
C MET A 411 -10.52 45.11 -0.45
N ALA A 412 -11.46 44.15 -0.21
CA ALA A 412 -12.68 44.04 -0.97
C ALA A 412 -13.41 45.41 -0.97
N PRO A 413 -13.90 45.86 -2.07
CA PRO A 413 -14.04 47.26 -2.39
C PRO A 413 -14.87 47.97 -1.34
N PHE A 414 -14.26 48.84 -0.55
CA PHE A 414 -14.99 50.00 -0.05
C PHE A 414 -15.71 50.54 -1.28
N GLY A 415 -17.00 50.43 -1.23
CA GLY A 415 -17.90 50.83 -2.31
C GLY A 415 -17.37 52.11 -2.89
N PHE A 416 -17.49 52.25 -4.18
CA PHE A 416 -17.10 53.43 -4.95
C PHE A 416 -17.09 54.62 -4.04
N ILE A 417 -15.92 55.09 -3.63
CA ILE A 417 -15.79 56.46 -3.20
C ILE A 417 -16.16 57.20 -4.45
N ASP A 418 -17.39 57.61 -4.54
CA ASP A 418 -17.82 58.67 -5.44
C ASP A 418 -16.80 59.78 -5.19
N ASN A 419 -15.81 59.88 -6.06
CA ASN A 419 -15.01 61.09 -6.14
C ASN A 419 -16.03 62.12 -6.57
N GLY A 420 -16.68 62.77 -5.59
CA GLY A 420 -17.51 63.97 -5.82
C GLY A 420 -16.71 64.96 -6.63
N ILE A 421 -16.57 64.65 -7.89
CA ILE A 421 -16.29 65.66 -8.90
C ILE A 421 -17.65 66.38 -9.00
N ASP A 422 -17.82 67.32 -8.11
CA ASP A 422 -18.83 68.37 -8.32
C ASP A 422 -18.64 68.85 -9.74
N GLU A 423 -19.64 68.70 -10.59
CA GLU A 423 -19.60 69.27 -11.94
C GLU A 423 -19.20 70.72 -11.75
N PRO A 424 -18.17 71.20 -12.46
CA PRO A 424 -17.71 72.56 -12.27
C PRO A 424 -18.89 73.49 -12.56
N ASP A 425 -19.20 74.35 -11.58
CA ASP A 425 -20.25 75.38 -11.73
C ASP A 425 -19.97 76.18 -13.03
N VAL A 426 -20.75 75.86 -14.04
CA VAL A 426 -20.66 76.49 -15.36
C VAL A 426 -21.62 77.66 -15.33
N GLN A 427 -21.10 78.84 -15.13
CA GLN A 427 -21.89 80.09 -15.32
C GLN A 427 -21.87 80.49 -16.79
N VAL A 428 -23.05 80.74 -17.34
CA VAL A 428 -23.24 81.20 -18.71
C VAL A 428 -23.56 82.67 -18.64
N ASP A 429 -22.77 83.53 -19.32
CA ASP A 429 -23.04 84.95 -19.39
C ASP A 429 -24.16 85.30 -20.40
N GLU A 430 -24.60 86.57 -20.41
CA GLU A 430 -25.64 87.06 -21.28
C GLU A 430 -25.40 86.89 -22.78
N TYR A 431 -24.18 86.54 -23.17
CA TYR A 431 -23.75 86.28 -24.55
C TYR A 431 -23.59 84.78 -24.87
N GLY A 432 -23.97 83.87 -23.93
CA GLY A 432 -23.93 82.40 -24.13
C GLY A 432 -22.53 81.77 -23.95
N THR A 433 -21.58 82.48 -23.37
CA THR A 433 -20.24 81.97 -23.11
C THR A 433 -20.22 81.20 -21.76
N LYS A 434 -19.72 79.97 -21.77
CA LYS A 434 -19.60 79.11 -20.58
C LYS A 434 -18.28 79.41 -19.85
N TRP A 435 -18.39 79.79 -18.59
CA TRP A 435 -17.25 80.00 -17.68
C TRP A 435 -17.17 78.90 -16.65
N THR A 436 -16.01 78.28 -16.51
CA THR A 436 -15.72 77.25 -15.48
C THR A 436 -14.77 77.84 -14.44
N THR A 437 -15.08 77.74 -13.16
CA THR A 437 -14.22 78.17 -12.07
C THR A 437 -13.13 77.14 -11.88
N VAL A 438 -11.84 77.50 -12.16
CA VAL A 438 -10.68 76.64 -11.84
C VAL A 438 -10.18 77.03 -10.45
N GLN A 439 -10.48 76.23 -9.45
CA GLN A 439 -9.80 76.34 -8.15
C GLN A 439 -8.33 75.86 -8.33
N ARG A 440 -7.36 76.76 -8.17
CA ARG A 440 -5.96 76.43 -8.02
C ARG A 440 -5.69 76.12 -6.56
N ASP A 441 -5.54 74.85 -6.24
CA ASP A 441 -4.95 74.43 -4.96
C ASP A 441 -3.48 74.80 -4.91
N TYR A 442 -3.14 75.84 -4.14
CA TYR A 442 -1.79 76.10 -3.70
C TYR A 442 -1.47 75.15 -2.55
N LYS A 443 -0.88 73.94 -2.83
CA LYS A 443 -0.12 73.25 -1.83
C LYS A 443 1.24 73.89 -1.73
N SER A 444 1.48 74.57 -0.61
CA SER A 444 2.80 75.03 -0.22
C SER A 444 3.73 73.85 0.05
N ASP A 445 4.84 73.81 -0.65
CA ASP A 445 6.02 73.05 -0.27
C ASP A 445 6.52 73.50 1.09
N TRP A 446 6.52 72.53 2.04
CA TRP A 446 7.49 72.44 3.16
C TRP A 446 7.73 70.96 3.49
#